data_5fb54ee06dc29c83d4d05bc36d0a2de3
#
_entry.id   5fb54ee06dc29c83d4d05bc36d0a2de3
#
_cell.length_a   1.000
_cell.length_b   1.000
_cell.length_c   1.000
_cell.angle_alpha   90.00
_cell.angle_beta   90.00
_cell.angle_gamma   90.00
#
_symmetry.space_group_name_H-M   'P 1'
#
loop_
_entity.id
_entity.type
_entity.pdbx_description
1 polymer ?
#
loop_
_entity_poly.entity_id
_entity_poly.type
_entity_poly.pdbx_seq_one_letter_code
_entity_poly.pdbx_strand_id
1 'polypeptide(L)'
;MTDVLIDRPELEGLGVYEFGWADSDAAGASARRGLSPEVVADISGLKEEPEWMLQRRQRALQLFDRKPMPSWGADLSEIDFDNIKYFVRSTEKQAQTWEDLPEDIKNTYERLGIPEAERQRLVAGVAAQYESEVVYHQINEELERQGVIFMDTDTALKEHPEFFEEYFGTVIPAGDNKFAALNTAVWSGGSFVYVPPGVHVEIPLQAYFRINTENMGQFERTLIIADEGSYVHYIEGCTAPIYKSDSLHSAVVEIVVKKNARVRYTTIQNWSNNVYNLVTKRATAAEGATMEWIDGNIGSKVTMKYPSIFLMGEHAKGETLSVAFAGPGQHQDAGAKMIHMAPHTQSSIVSKSIARGGGRAGYRGEVRVDANAHHAANTVRCDALLVDTISRSDTYPAIDIRVDDVQLGHEATVSKVSEEQLFYLMARGIPEDEAMAMIVRGFIEPIARELPMEYAMELNKLIEMGMEGSVG
;
A
#
# COMPACT_ATOMS: atom_id res chain seq x y z
N MET A 1 14.23 -25.08 -13.08
CA MET A 1 13.68 -23.75 -12.90
C MET A 1 13.17 -23.09 -14.18
N THR A 2 13.21 -23.76 -15.31
CA THR A 2 12.78 -23.24 -16.63
C THR A 2 11.37 -23.66 -17.04
N ASP A 3 10.73 -24.54 -16.28
CA ASP A 3 9.43 -25.15 -16.67
C ASP A 3 8.18 -24.38 -16.17
N VAL A 4 8.38 -23.31 -15.39
CA VAL A 4 7.25 -22.59 -14.73
C VAL A 4 6.62 -21.53 -15.65
N LEU A 5 7.33 -21.09 -16.71
CA LEU A 5 6.90 -20.01 -17.60
C LEU A 5 6.07 -20.46 -18.83
N ILE A 6 5.94 -21.77 -19.06
CA ILE A 6 5.46 -22.30 -20.37
C ILE A 6 3.93 -22.24 -20.51
N ASP A 7 3.16 -22.11 -19.43
CA ASP A 7 1.69 -22.18 -19.48
C ASP A 7 0.95 -20.82 -19.45
N ARG A 8 1.66 -19.69 -19.43
CA ARG A 8 1.06 -18.36 -19.45
C ARG A 8 1.70 -17.47 -20.52
N PRO A 9 1.09 -17.37 -21.71
CA PRO A 9 1.62 -16.56 -22.81
C PRO A 9 1.80 -15.08 -22.46
N GLU A 10 1.01 -14.57 -21.52
CA GLU A 10 1.12 -13.20 -21.00
C GLU A 10 2.40 -12.96 -20.19
N LEU A 11 3.11 -14.00 -19.80
CA LEU A 11 4.39 -13.95 -19.11
C LEU A 11 5.59 -14.20 -20.03
N GLU A 12 5.35 -14.58 -21.29
CA GLU A 12 6.40 -14.74 -22.29
C GLU A 12 6.95 -13.34 -22.66
N GLY A 13 8.23 -13.13 -22.40
CA GLY A 13 8.91 -11.85 -22.69
C GLY A 13 9.13 -10.97 -21.47
N LEU A 14 8.63 -11.38 -20.30
CA LEU A 14 9.06 -10.77 -19.05
C LEU A 14 10.49 -11.22 -18.78
N GLY A 15 11.43 -10.28 -18.80
CA GLY A 15 12.83 -10.52 -18.48
C GLY A 15 12.98 -11.18 -17.10
N VAL A 16 14.16 -11.71 -16.79
CA VAL A 16 14.45 -12.26 -15.47
C VAL A 16 14.36 -11.12 -14.45
N TYR A 17 13.21 -11.03 -13.78
CA TYR A 17 13.02 -10.09 -12.69
C TYR A 17 13.98 -10.45 -11.54
N GLU A 18 14.83 -9.51 -11.16
CA GLU A 18 15.90 -9.73 -10.18
C GLU A 18 15.36 -10.25 -8.83
N PHE A 19 14.12 -9.91 -8.48
CA PHE A 19 13.41 -10.31 -7.26
C PHE A 19 12.38 -11.44 -7.48
N GLY A 20 12.36 -12.08 -8.64
CA GLY A 20 11.35 -13.07 -9.05
C GLY A 20 11.58 -14.51 -8.54
N TRP A 21 12.33 -14.70 -7.43
CA TRP A 21 12.48 -16.02 -6.79
C TRP A 21 11.32 -16.30 -5.83
N ALA A 22 10.94 -17.56 -5.73
CA ALA A 22 9.82 -18.03 -4.92
C ALA A 22 10.22 -19.29 -4.14
N ASP A 23 9.56 -19.52 -2.98
CA ASP A 23 9.65 -20.78 -2.27
C ASP A 23 8.84 -21.88 -2.97
N SER A 24 9.15 -23.13 -2.68
CA SER A 24 8.35 -24.25 -3.18
C SER A 24 6.96 -24.24 -2.52
N ASP A 25 5.91 -24.75 -3.21
CA ASP A 25 4.55 -24.89 -2.64
C ASP A 25 4.51 -25.83 -1.41
N ALA A 26 5.62 -26.51 -1.10
CA ALA A 26 5.80 -27.26 0.15
C ALA A 26 5.85 -26.36 1.39
N ALA A 27 6.34 -25.12 1.26
CA ALA A 27 6.20 -24.11 2.30
C ALA A 27 4.71 -23.79 2.49
N GLY A 28 4.19 -24.01 3.71
CA GLY A 28 2.76 -23.85 3.98
C GLY A 28 1.82 -24.92 3.40
N ALA A 29 2.34 -26.08 3.03
CA ALA A 29 1.52 -27.22 2.52
C ALA A 29 0.43 -27.68 3.52
N SER A 30 0.63 -27.45 4.82
CA SER A 30 -0.36 -27.72 5.87
C SER A 30 -1.43 -26.65 6.04
N ALA A 31 -1.29 -25.46 5.42
CA ALA A 31 -2.25 -24.38 5.54
C ALA A 31 -3.57 -24.72 4.84
N ARG A 32 -4.69 -24.51 5.55
CA ARG A 32 -6.03 -24.74 4.98
C ARG A 32 -6.32 -23.69 3.90
N ARG A 33 -6.98 -24.14 2.83
CA ARG A 33 -7.52 -23.27 1.78
C ARG A 33 -8.98 -22.96 2.04
N GLY A 34 -9.43 -21.84 1.51
CA GLY A 34 -10.80 -21.36 1.60
C GLY A 34 -11.11 -20.60 2.88
N LEU A 35 -12.14 -19.76 2.80
CA LEU A 35 -12.59 -18.90 3.90
C LEU A 35 -13.78 -19.56 4.60
N SER A 36 -13.62 -19.89 5.88
CA SER A 36 -14.68 -20.50 6.68
C SER A 36 -14.59 -20.06 8.15
N PRO A 37 -15.66 -20.27 8.95
CA PRO A 37 -15.62 -19.99 10.40
C PRO A 37 -14.50 -20.76 11.13
N GLU A 38 -14.19 -21.98 10.69
CA GLU A 38 -13.13 -22.80 11.27
C GLU A 38 -11.75 -22.20 10.98
N VAL A 39 -11.50 -21.72 9.74
CA VAL A 39 -10.25 -21.05 9.39
C VAL A 39 -10.05 -19.78 10.22
N VAL A 40 -11.11 -18.98 10.39
CA VAL A 40 -11.08 -17.77 11.23
C VAL A 40 -10.79 -18.11 12.70
N ALA A 41 -11.39 -19.17 13.24
CA ALA A 41 -11.13 -19.64 14.60
C ALA A 41 -9.71 -20.18 14.77
N ASP A 42 -9.21 -20.94 13.77
CA ASP A 42 -7.84 -21.45 13.75
C ASP A 42 -6.81 -20.32 13.79
N ILE A 43 -6.99 -19.27 12.98
CA ILE A 43 -6.12 -18.08 12.98
C ILE A 43 -6.07 -17.44 14.36
N SER A 44 -7.24 -17.17 14.97
CA SER A 44 -7.32 -16.57 16.29
C SER A 44 -6.71 -17.45 17.38
N GLY A 45 -6.93 -18.77 17.31
CA GLY A 45 -6.34 -19.74 18.25
C GLY A 45 -4.82 -19.84 18.13
N LEU A 46 -4.28 -19.89 16.89
CA LEU A 46 -2.83 -19.93 16.64
C LEU A 46 -2.12 -18.66 17.12
N LYS A 47 -2.81 -17.53 17.12
CA LYS A 47 -2.31 -16.24 17.60
C LYS A 47 -2.55 -16.00 19.07
N GLU A 48 -3.31 -16.88 19.74
CA GLU A 48 -3.69 -16.74 21.17
C GLU A 48 -4.38 -15.40 21.45
N GLU A 49 -5.30 -14.99 20.57
CA GLU A 49 -6.00 -13.73 20.68
C GLU A 49 -7.05 -13.73 21.79
N PRO A 50 -7.37 -12.54 22.36
CA PRO A 50 -8.47 -12.44 23.31
C PRO A 50 -9.82 -12.73 22.65
N GLU A 51 -10.78 -13.27 23.41
CA GLU A 51 -12.11 -13.69 22.94
C GLU A 51 -12.84 -12.58 22.17
N TRP A 52 -12.71 -11.31 22.59
CA TRP A 52 -13.37 -10.20 21.90
C TRP A 52 -12.83 -9.99 20.47
N MET A 53 -11.56 -10.31 20.20
CA MET A 53 -11.00 -10.25 18.85
C MET A 53 -11.55 -11.38 17.97
N LEU A 54 -11.65 -12.61 18.51
CA LEU A 54 -12.30 -13.72 17.80
C LEU A 54 -13.75 -13.35 17.40
N GLN A 55 -14.50 -12.76 18.32
CA GLN A 55 -15.87 -12.31 18.05
C GLN A 55 -15.92 -11.22 16.96
N ARG A 56 -14.95 -10.30 16.93
CA ARG A 56 -14.81 -9.30 15.84
C ARG A 56 -14.55 -9.97 14.50
N ARG A 57 -13.64 -10.95 14.45
CA ARG A 57 -13.32 -11.73 13.24
C ARG A 57 -14.54 -12.46 12.70
N GLN A 58 -15.28 -13.16 13.55
CA GLN A 58 -16.49 -13.90 13.16
C GLN A 58 -17.59 -12.98 12.63
N ARG A 59 -17.80 -11.82 13.26
CA ARG A 59 -18.75 -10.80 12.76
C ARG A 59 -18.32 -10.24 11.40
N ALA A 60 -17.01 -10.05 11.21
CA ALA A 60 -16.46 -9.57 9.96
C ALA A 60 -16.62 -10.60 8.83
N LEU A 61 -16.47 -11.89 9.10
CA LEU A 61 -16.76 -12.97 8.15
C LEU A 61 -18.23 -12.91 7.69
N GLN A 62 -19.18 -12.76 8.62
CA GLN A 62 -20.59 -12.61 8.27
C GLN A 62 -20.87 -11.37 7.41
N LEU A 63 -20.13 -10.27 7.63
CA LEU A 63 -20.23 -9.07 6.80
C LEU A 63 -19.64 -9.30 5.41
N PHE A 64 -18.53 -10.02 5.32
CA PHE A 64 -17.93 -10.41 4.03
C PHE A 64 -18.92 -11.21 3.19
N ASP A 65 -19.57 -12.22 3.76
CA ASP A 65 -20.54 -13.06 3.05
C ASP A 65 -21.73 -12.24 2.51
N ARG A 66 -22.22 -11.29 3.30
CA ARG A 66 -23.39 -10.47 2.92
C ARG A 66 -23.08 -9.35 1.92
N LYS A 67 -21.84 -8.84 1.91
CA LYS A 67 -21.47 -7.74 1.02
C LYS A 67 -21.23 -8.25 -0.42
N PRO A 68 -21.86 -7.63 -1.41
CA PRO A 68 -21.57 -7.96 -2.80
C PRO A 68 -20.14 -7.55 -3.18
N MET A 69 -19.59 -8.18 -4.21
CA MET A 69 -18.39 -7.68 -4.87
C MET A 69 -18.65 -6.26 -5.43
N PRO A 70 -17.64 -5.40 -5.47
CA PRO A 70 -17.75 -4.12 -6.15
C PRO A 70 -18.17 -4.32 -7.62
N SER A 71 -19.18 -3.57 -8.07
CA SER A 71 -19.61 -3.56 -9.48
C SER A 71 -18.93 -2.46 -10.31
N TRP A 72 -17.96 -1.79 -9.73
CA TRP A 72 -17.19 -0.69 -10.30
C TRP A 72 -15.69 -0.95 -10.12
N GLY A 73 -14.86 -0.21 -10.85
CA GLY A 73 -13.41 -0.38 -10.83
C GLY A 73 -12.94 -1.47 -11.79
N ALA A 74 -11.94 -2.22 -11.37
CA ALA A 74 -11.40 -3.34 -12.13
C ALA A 74 -12.27 -4.59 -12.02
N ASP A 75 -12.11 -5.51 -12.96
CA ASP A 75 -12.75 -6.82 -12.89
C ASP A 75 -12.11 -7.69 -11.81
N LEU A 76 -12.93 -8.18 -10.88
CA LEU A 76 -12.53 -9.02 -9.76
C LEU A 76 -13.18 -10.42 -9.81
N SER A 77 -13.81 -10.78 -10.94
CA SER A 77 -14.58 -12.02 -11.08
C SER A 77 -13.74 -13.29 -11.03
N GLU A 78 -12.44 -13.19 -11.31
CA GLU A 78 -11.51 -14.32 -11.29
C GLU A 78 -10.91 -14.62 -9.91
N ILE A 79 -11.21 -13.81 -8.87
CA ILE A 79 -10.72 -14.09 -7.51
C ILE A 79 -11.42 -15.32 -6.96
N ASP A 80 -10.65 -16.40 -6.76
CA ASP A 80 -11.12 -17.66 -6.17
C ASP A 80 -10.85 -17.68 -4.66
N PHE A 81 -11.81 -17.19 -3.87
CA PHE A 81 -11.71 -17.15 -2.40
C PHE A 81 -11.62 -18.55 -1.76
N ASP A 82 -12.06 -19.59 -2.45
CA ASP A 82 -12.03 -20.97 -1.93
C ASP A 82 -10.64 -21.62 -2.09
N ASN A 83 -9.80 -21.06 -2.97
CA ASN A 83 -8.45 -21.58 -3.22
C ASN A 83 -7.32 -20.81 -2.51
N ILE A 84 -7.63 -19.71 -1.84
CA ILE A 84 -6.64 -18.89 -1.11
C ILE A 84 -6.27 -19.56 0.21
N LYS A 85 -4.97 -19.56 0.54
CA LYS A 85 -4.44 -19.83 1.89
C LYS A 85 -4.48 -18.51 2.67
N TYR A 86 -5.30 -18.42 3.73
CA TYR A 86 -5.51 -17.17 4.48
C TYR A 86 -4.50 -16.93 5.57
N PHE A 87 -3.76 -17.95 5.98
CA PHE A 87 -2.71 -17.84 6.98
C PHE A 87 -1.64 -18.90 6.73
N VAL A 88 -0.39 -18.47 6.62
CA VAL A 88 0.79 -19.33 6.52
C VAL A 88 1.81 -18.84 7.52
N ARG A 89 2.18 -19.70 8.47
CA ARG A 89 3.22 -19.42 9.44
C ARG A 89 4.57 -19.81 8.85
N SER A 90 5.50 -18.87 8.77
CA SER A 90 6.83 -19.08 8.22
C SER A 90 7.88 -19.44 9.28
N THR A 91 7.67 -19.03 10.52
CA THR A 91 8.59 -19.32 11.66
C THR A 91 7.80 -19.65 12.90
N GLU A 92 8.39 -20.43 13.84
CA GLU A 92 7.76 -20.71 15.13
C GLU A 92 7.87 -19.52 16.11
N LYS A 93 8.89 -18.66 15.92
CA LYS A 93 9.14 -17.48 16.74
C LYS A 93 9.73 -16.37 15.90
N GLN A 94 9.43 -15.13 16.28
CA GLN A 94 10.07 -13.93 15.74
C GLN A 94 11.55 -13.91 16.10
N ALA A 95 12.44 -13.60 15.15
CA ALA A 95 13.86 -13.47 15.38
C ALA A 95 14.17 -12.18 16.16
N GLN A 96 15.09 -12.28 17.13
CA GLN A 96 15.55 -11.12 17.89
C GLN A 96 16.71 -10.41 17.21
N THR A 97 17.52 -11.16 16.47
CA THR A 97 18.61 -10.61 15.65
C THR A 97 18.48 -11.08 14.21
N TRP A 98 19.11 -10.35 13.30
CA TRP A 98 19.15 -10.72 11.89
C TRP A 98 19.75 -12.11 11.66
N GLU A 99 20.74 -12.46 12.46
CA GLU A 99 21.46 -13.74 12.39
C GLU A 99 20.57 -14.93 12.78
N ASP A 100 19.53 -14.71 13.57
CA ASP A 100 18.59 -15.75 14.04
C ASP A 100 17.53 -16.13 12.99
N LEU A 101 17.41 -15.35 11.90
CA LEU A 101 16.47 -15.66 10.81
C LEU A 101 16.85 -16.96 10.08
N PRO A 102 15.86 -17.75 9.63
CA PRO A 102 16.11 -18.85 8.68
C PRO A 102 16.84 -18.36 7.43
N GLU A 103 17.73 -19.19 6.90
CA GLU A 103 18.67 -18.83 5.82
C GLU A 103 17.94 -18.38 4.54
N ASP A 104 16.83 -19.02 4.19
CA ASP A 104 15.98 -18.69 3.04
C ASP A 104 15.32 -17.32 3.18
N ILE A 105 14.79 -17.00 4.37
CA ILE A 105 14.21 -15.70 4.69
C ILE A 105 15.29 -14.63 4.69
N LYS A 106 16.44 -14.90 5.34
CA LYS A 106 17.59 -14.00 5.38
C LYS A 106 18.07 -13.64 3.98
N ASN A 107 18.30 -14.64 3.13
CA ASN A 107 18.72 -14.44 1.74
C ASN A 107 17.72 -13.60 0.95
N THR A 108 16.42 -13.77 1.20
CA THR A 108 15.37 -12.98 0.56
C THR A 108 15.51 -11.51 0.91
N TYR A 109 15.58 -11.17 2.19
CA TYR A 109 15.68 -9.78 2.64
C TYR A 109 17.06 -9.14 2.37
N GLU A 110 18.13 -9.91 2.35
CA GLU A 110 19.46 -9.42 1.92
C GLU A 110 19.45 -8.96 0.46
N ARG A 111 18.75 -9.71 -0.41
CA ARG A 111 18.56 -9.30 -1.80
C ARG A 111 17.69 -8.04 -1.95
N LEU A 112 16.79 -7.78 -1.01
CA LEU A 112 16.01 -6.55 -0.94
C LEU A 112 16.79 -5.38 -0.33
N GLY A 113 18.02 -5.59 0.16
CA GLY A 113 18.89 -4.54 0.71
C GLY A 113 18.54 -4.09 2.13
N ILE A 114 17.63 -4.77 2.84
CA ILE A 114 17.17 -4.38 4.19
C ILE A 114 18.33 -4.32 5.22
N PRO A 115 19.23 -5.32 5.33
CA PRO A 115 20.33 -5.27 6.29
C PRO A 115 21.28 -4.10 6.06
N GLU A 116 21.46 -3.68 4.81
CA GLU A 116 22.32 -2.55 4.49
C GLU A 116 21.72 -1.22 4.94
N ALA A 117 20.42 -1.02 4.73
CA ALA A 117 19.70 0.16 5.22
C ALA A 117 19.77 0.26 6.75
N GLU A 118 19.60 -0.85 7.47
CA GLU A 118 19.73 -0.92 8.92
C GLU A 118 21.16 -0.59 9.39
N ARG A 119 22.19 -1.20 8.77
CA ARG A 119 23.60 -0.95 9.09
C ARG A 119 23.99 0.50 8.85
N GLN A 120 23.46 1.13 7.83
CA GLN A 120 23.74 2.53 7.51
C GLN A 120 22.98 3.52 8.41
N ARG A 121 22.13 3.03 9.34
CA ARG A 121 21.29 3.85 10.23
C ARG A 121 20.41 4.85 9.48
N LEU A 122 19.93 4.46 8.30
CA LEU A 122 19.04 5.27 7.49
C LEU A 122 17.59 5.22 7.99
N VAL A 123 17.31 4.36 8.96
CA VAL A 123 15.97 4.13 9.50
C VAL A 123 15.96 4.22 11.03
N ALA A 124 14.85 4.68 11.60
CA ALA A 124 14.63 4.72 13.04
C ALA A 124 14.12 3.39 13.62
N GLY A 125 13.59 2.53 12.77
CA GLY A 125 13.13 1.18 13.09
C GLY A 125 12.79 0.42 11.82
N VAL A 126 12.94 -0.90 11.86
CA VAL A 126 12.68 -1.83 10.75
C VAL A 126 11.75 -2.95 11.22
N ALA A 127 10.74 -3.26 10.42
CA ALA A 127 9.94 -4.48 10.52
C ALA A 127 10.00 -5.24 9.20
N ALA A 128 10.16 -6.56 9.26
CA ALA A 128 10.16 -7.42 8.10
C ALA A 128 9.10 -8.51 8.25
N GLN A 129 8.12 -8.51 7.37
CA GLN A 129 7.05 -9.51 7.32
C GLN A 129 7.28 -10.45 6.14
N TYR A 130 7.26 -11.74 6.44
CA TYR A 130 7.34 -12.82 5.47
C TYR A 130 6.09 -13.68 5.62
N GLU A 131 5.32 -13.84 4.55
CA GLU A 131 4.02 -14.48 4.55
C GLU A 131 3.01 -13.77 5.49
N SER A 132 2.48 -14.48 6.48
CA SER A 132 1.43 -13.95 7.37
C SER A 132 1.96 -13.31 8.67
N GLU A 133 3.26 -13.37 8.95
CA GLU A 133 3.80 -12.93 10.24
C GLU A 133 5.04 -12.04 10.07
N VAL A 134 5.23 -11.10 11.00
CA VAL A 134 6.47 -10.35 11.11
C VAL A 134 7.55 -11.26 11.67
N VAL A 135 8.61 -11.46 10.92
CA VAL A 135 9.70 -12.39 11.26
C VAL A 135 10.88 -11.70 11.93
N TYR A 136 11.02 -10.40 11.74
CA TYR A 136 12.06 -9.57 12.32
C TYR A 136 11.54 -8.17 12.63
N HIS A 137 11.97 -7.60 13.75
CA HIS A 137 11.61 -6.25 14.16
C HIS A 137 12.72 -5.63 15.02
N GLN A 138 13.02 -4.36 14.78
CA GLN A 138 13.92 -3.56 15.61
C GLN A 138 13.52 -2.08 15.58
N ILE A 139 13.69 -1.39 16.69
CA ILE A 139 13.51 0.05 16.85
C ILE A 139 14.73 0.66 17.55
N ASN A 140 15.00 1.95 17.29
CA ASN A 140 16.05 2.69 17.95
C ASN A 140 15.74 2.86 19.46
N GLU A 141 16.68 2.48 20.33
CA GLU A 141 16.55 2.57 21.79
C GLU A 141 16.21 3.99 22.31
N GLU A 142 16.65 5.03 21.61
CA GLU A 142 16.32 6.41 22.00
C GLU A 142 14.84 6.71 21.80
N LEU A 143 14.23 6.19 20.75
CA LEU A 143 12.79 6.33 20.51
C LEU A 143 11.97 5.52 21.50
N GLU A 144 12.42 4.30 21.86
CA GLU A 144 11.78 3.50 22.91
C GLU A 144 11.81 4.25 24.26
N ARG A 145 12.95 4.86 24.63
CA ARG A 145 13.06 5.68 25.85
C ARG A 145 12.14 6.90 25.84
N GLN A 146 11.80 7.43 24.67
CA GLN A 146 10.82 8.49 24.50
C GLN A 146 9.37 7.98 24.52
N GLY A 147 9.17 6.65 24.63
CA GLY A 147 7.86 6.01 24.67
C GLY A 147 7.25 5.74 23.30
N VAL A 148 8.02 5.83 22.20
CA VAL A 148 7.56 5.40 20.87
C VAL A 148 7.42 3.88 20.85
N ILE A 149 6.27 3.39 20.41
CA ILE A 149 6.03 1.97 20.18
C ILE A 149 6.04 1.73 18.68
N PHE A 150 6.84 0.80 18.23
CA PHE A 150 6.82 0.27 16.87
C PHE A 150 7.02 -1.23 16.95
N MET A 151 6.02 -1.99 16.62
CA MET A 151 6.04 -3.46 16.66
C MET A 151 5.02 -4.04 15.68
N ASP A 152 4.99 -5.35 15.55
CA ASP A 152 3.94 -6.00 14.80
C ASP A 152 2.59 -5.92 15.51
N THR A 153 1.53 -5.91 14.72
CA THR A 153 0.16 -5.73 15.23
C THR A 153 -0.31 -6.90 16.10
N ASP A 154 0.21 -8.11 15.86
CA ASP A 154 -0.15 -9.31 16.65
C ASP A 154 0.44 -9.25 18.07
N THR A 155 1.70 -8.85 18.19
CA THR A 155 2.37 -8.61 19.48
C THR A 155 1.73 -7.43 20.21
N ALA A 156 1.48 -6.33 19.50
CA ALA A 156 0.88 -5.13 20.05
C ALA A 156 -0.54 -5.38 20.63
N LEU A 157 -1.34 -6.24 20.00
CA LEU A 157 -2.65 -6.63 20.53
C LEU A 157 -2.56 -7.28 21.91
N LYS A 158 -1.46 -8.02 22.19
CA LYS A 158 -1.25 -8.72 23.46
C LYS A 158 -0.64 -7.80 24.52
N GLU A 159 0.33 -6.99 24.14
CA GLU A 159 1.10 -6.16 25.06
C GLU A 159 0.44 -4.81 25.35
N HIS A 160 -0.34 -4.30 24.42
CA HIS A 160 -1.00 -2.98 24.47
C HIS A 160 -2.49 -3.08 24.06
N PRO A 161 -3.30 -3.97 24.68
CA PRO A 161 -4.69 -4.19 24.31
C PRO A 161 -5.55 -2.94 24.38
N GLU A 162 -5.21 -1.97 25.24
CA GLU A 162 -5.91 -0.70 25.43
C GLU A 162 -6.00 0.11 24.13
N PHE A 163 -4.94 0.15 23.31
CA PHE A 163 -4.96 0.84 22.02
C PHE A 163 -5.88 0.13 21.01
N PHE A 164 -5.94 -1.20 21.07
CA PHE A 164 -6.79 -1.96 20.16
C PHE A 164 -8.26 -1.88 20.55
N GLU A 165 -8.58 -1.87 21.82
CA GLU A 165 -9.94 -1.65 22.29
C GLU A 165 -10.45 -0.27 21.91
N GLU A 166 -9.60 0.76 21.99
CA GLU A 166 -9.95 2.16 21.69
C GLU A 166 -9.97 2.46 20.18
N TYR A 167 -8.98 1.99 19.40
CA TYR A 167 -8.78 2.48 18.03
C TYR A 167 -9.03 1.45 16.94
N PHE A 168 -8.83 0.15 17.17
CA PHE A 168 -8.91 -0.86 16.11
C PHE A 168 -10.31 -0.93 15.48
N GLY A 169 -10.40 -0.73 14.17
CA GLY A 169 -11.65 -0.77 13.42
C GLY A 169 -12.55 0.45 13.63
N THR A 170 -12.03 1.53 14.22
CA THR A 170 -12.79 2.79 14.39
C THR A 170 -12.66 3.70 13.18
N VAL A 171 -11.51 3.72 12.54
CA VAL A 171 -11.26 4.48 11.31
C VAL A 171 -11.77 3.73 10.09
N ILE A 172 -11.49 2.42 10.01
CA ILE A 172 -12.02 1.52 8.97
C ILE A 172 -12.77 0.36 9.62
N PRO A 173 -14.08 0.50 9.88
CA PRO A 173 -14.87 -0.58 10.42
C PRO A 173 -15.01 -1.74 9.42
N ALA A 174 -15.18 -2.95 9.92
CA ALA A 174 -15.40 -4.14 9.08
C ALA A 174 -16.57 -4.00 8.09
N GLY A 175 -17.54 -3.15 8.43
CA GLY A 175 -18.68 -2.85 7.57
C GLY A 175 -18.38 -1.86 6.43
N ASP A 176 -17.19 -1.31 6.29
CA ASP A 176 -16.87 -0.28 5.29
C ASP A 176 -17.03 -0.80 3.85
N ASN A 177 -16.31 -1.85 3.52
CA ASN A 177 -16.39 -2.51 2.22
C ASN A 177 -16.12 -4.02 2.36
N LYS A 178 -16.25 -4.79 1.26
CA LYS A 178 -16.08 -6.25 1.29
C LYS A 178 -14.66 -6.65 1.70
N PHE A 179 -13.64 -5.94 1.24
CA PHE A 179 -12.23 -6.25 1.54
C PHE A 179 -11.81 -5.80 2.94
N ALA A 180 -12.41 -4.73 3.50
CA ALA A 180 -12.25 -4.38 4.90
C ALA A 180 -12.88 -5.45 5.82
N ALA A 181 -14.02 -6.03 5.42
CA ALA A 181 -14.62 -7.16 6.12
C ALA A 181 -13.72 -8.40 6.05
N LEU A 182 -13.20 -8.73 4.86
CA LEU A 182 -12.26 -9.84 4.67
C LEU A 182 -11.02 -9.66 5.54
N ASN A 183 -10.35 -8.52 5.45
CA ASN A 183 -9.17 -8.24 6.27
C ASN A 183 -9.50 -8.38 7.76
N THR A 184 -10.59 -7.78 8.24
CA THR A 184 -10.95 -7.87 9.66
C THR A 184 -11.22 -9.33 10.11
N ALA A 185 -11.67 -10.21 9.21
CA ALA A 185 -11.89 -11.63 9.52
C ALA A 185 -10.57 -12.42 9.62
N VAL A 186 -9.58 -12.12 8.76
CA VAL A 186 -8.39 -12.96 8.59
C VAL A 186 -7.05 -12.23 8.75
N TRP A 187 -7.04 -10.98 9.20
CA TRP A 187 -5.81 -10.18 9.31
C TRP A 187 -4.70 -10.89 10.11
N SER A 188 -3.48 -10.67 9.70
CA SER A 188 -2.27 -11.18 10.34
C SER A 188 -1.09 -10.29 10.00
N GLY A 189 -0.26 -10.00 11.01
CA GLY A 189 0.87 -9.11 10.84
C GLY A 189 0.43 -7.65 10.58
N GLY A 190 1.31 -6.89 9.97
CA GLY A 190 1.20 -5.45 9.84
C GLY A 190 1.95 -4.73 10.95
N SER A 191 1.87 -3.41 10.96
CA SER A 191 2.62 -2.58 11.89
C SER A 191 1.70 -1.85 12.87
N PHE A 192 2.06 -1.85 14.13
CA PHE A 192 1.53 -0.97 15.15
C PHE A 192 2.54 0.13 15.47
N VAL A 193 2.11 1.38 15.38
CA VAL A 193 2.93 2.56 15.72
C VAL A 193 2.15 3.45 16.66
N TYR A 194 2.74 3.77 17.80
CA TYR A 194 2.29 4.83 18.69
C TYR A 194 3.41 5.84 18.90
N VAL A 195 3.13 7.12 18.67
CA VAL A 195 4.07 8.22 18.94
C VAL A 195 3.49 9.12 19.99
N PRO A 196 4.14 9.25 21.17
CA PRO A 196 3.65 10.04 22.30
C PRO A 196 3.55 11.55 21.98
N PRO A 197 2.80 12.32 22.81
CA PRO A 197 2.65 13.75 22.61
C PRO A 197 3.99 14.49 22.49
N GLY A 198 4.12 15.32 21.47
CA GLY A 198 5.28 16.17 21.22
C GLY A 198 6.55 15.45 20.75
N VAL A 199 6.54 14.13 20.59
CA VAL A 199 7.69 13.38 20.10
C VAL A 199 7.77 13.46 18.57
N HIS A 200 8.96 13.77 18.06
CA HIS A 200 9.23 13.84 16.63
C HIS A 200 10.18 12.72 16.21
N VAL A 201 9.69 11.78 15.42
CA VAL A 201 10.47 10.70 14.81
C VAL A 201 11.00 11.20 13.47
N GLU A 202 12.19 11.81 13.48
CA GLU A 202 12.73 12.49 12.30
C GLU A 202 13.24 11.52 11.21
N ILE A 203 13.79 10.38 11.63
CA ILE A 203 14.23 9.32 10.72
C ILE A 203 13.06 8.36 10.51
N PRO A 204 12.76 7.94 9.26
CA PRO A 204 11.59 7.10 8.99
C PRO A 204 11.61 5.74 9.72
N LEU A 205 10.43 5.29 10.14
CA LEU A 205 10.16 3.87 10.46
C LEU A 205 9.86 3.13 9.15
N GLN A 206 10.40 1.94 8.96
CA GLN A 206 10.24 1.18 7.72
C GLN A 206 9.67 -0.21 7.96
N ALA A 207 8.76 -0.64 7.09
CA ALA A 207 8.25 -2.01 7.05
C ALA A 207 8.36 -2.60 5.64
N TYR A 208 8.71 -3.87 5.58
CA TYR A 208 8.83 -4.62 4.35
C TYR A 208 7.92 -5.84 4.38
N PHE A 209 7.07 -5.95 3.36
CA PHE A 209 6.10 -7.04 3.23
C PHE A 209 6.40 -7.86 1.98
N ARG A 210 6.51 -9.18 2.14
CA ARG A 210 6.73 -10.10 1.04
C ARG A 210 5.80 -11.29 1.10
N ILE A 211 5.09 -11.55 0.01
CA ILE A 211 4.43 -12.82 -0.26
C ILE A 211 5.43 -13.70 -1.02
N ASN A 212 5.67 -14.91 -0.58
CA ASN A 212 6.63 -15.82 -1.22
C ASN A 212 6.10 -17.25 -1.41
N THR A 213 4.83 -17.51 -1.10
CA THR A 213 4.14 -18.81 -1.28
C THR A 213 3.01 -18.68 -2.29
N GLU A 214 2.88 -19.68 -3.17
CA GLU A 214 1.83 -19.72 -4.19
C GLU A 214 0.43 -19.90 -3.57
N ASN A 215 -0.59 -19.29 -4.18
CA ASN A 215 -2.00 -19.27 -3.71
C ASN A 215 -2.17 -18.66 -2.31
N MET A 216 -1.23 -17.87 -1.85
CA MET A 216 -1.34 -17.20 -0.57
C MET A 216 -2.03 -15.85 -0.71
N GLY A 217 -2.87 -15.52 0.29
CA GLY A 217 -3.34 -14.17 0.55
C GLY A 217 -2.52 -13.50 1.65
N GLN A 218 -2.22 -12.22 1.51
CA GLN A 218 -1.62 -11.39 2.56
C GLN A 218 -2.65 -10.34 3.02
N PHE A 219 -2.86 -10.28 4.34
CA PHE A 219 -3.96 -9.53 4.96
C PHE A 219 -3.46 -8.70 6.14
N GLU A 220 -2.38 -7.96 5.96
CA GLU A 220 -1.81 -7.15 7.04
C GLU A 220 -2.79 -6.06 7.52
N ARG A 221 -2.66 -5.73 8.81
CA ARG A 221 -3.42 -4.67 9.46
C ARG A 221 -2.46 -3.70 10.15
N THR A 222 -2.35 -2.49 9.59
CA THR A 222 -1.49 -1.44 10.15
C THR A 222 -2.35 -0.43 10.91
N LEU A 223 -1.93 -0.11 12.14
CA LEU A 223 -2.54 0.91 13.00
C LEU A 223 -1.47 1.91 13.45
N ILE A 224 -1.63 3.16 13.07
CA ILE A 224 -0.71 4.25 13.46
C ILE A 224 -1.48 5.31 14.26
N ILE A 225 -0.98 5.63 15.45
CA ILE A 225 -1.52 6.67 16.33
C ILE A 225 -0.42 7.69 16.57
N ALA A 226 -0.56 8.88 16.01
CA ALA A 226 0.28 10.02 16.29
C ALA A 226 -0.43 10.94 17.30
N ASP A 227 0.09 10.99 18.52
CA ASP A 227 -0.51 11.77 19.59
C ASP A 227 -0.23 13.28 19.43
N GLU A 228 -0.80 14.11 20.27
CA GLU A 228 -0.82 15.59 20.10
C GLU A 228 0.56 16.17 19.85
N GLY A 229 0.71 16.94 18.76
CA GLY A 229 1.95 17.62 18.39
C GLY A 229 3.11 16.70 17.98
N SER A 230 2.87 15.39 17.80
CA SER A 230 3.89 14.44 17.38
C SER A 230 4.13 14.43 15.87
N TYR A 231 5.24 13.83 15.45
CA TYR A 231 5.57 13.62 14.04
C TYR A 231 6.14 12.23 13.79
N VAL A 232 5.68 11.60 12.72
CA VAL A 232 6.26 10.35 12.22
C VAL A 232 6.18 10.26 10.70
N HIS A 233 7.26 9.75 10.08
CA HIS A 233 7.27 9.26 8.72
C HIS A 233 7.38 7.74 8.74
N TYR A 234 6.37 7.06 8.20
CA TYR A 234 6.34 5.60 8.06
C TYR A 234 6.43 5.25 6.58
N ILE A 235 7.29 4.28 6.25
CA ILE A 235 7.53 3.83 4.88
C ILE A 235 7.24 2.34 4.79
N GLU A 236 6.53 1.95 3.75
CA GLU A 236 6.14 0.56 3.47
C GLU A 236 6.60 0.15 2.07
N GLY A 237 7.34 -0.95 2.01
CA GLY A 237 7.72 -1.63 0.77
C GLY A 237 7.01 -2.97 0.65
N CYS A 238 6.36 -3.23 -0.50
CA CYS A 238 5.63 -4.48 -0.73
C CYS A 238 6.09 -5.14 -2.02
N THR A 239 6.41 -6.45 -1.97
CA THR A 239 6.84 -7.21 -3.14
C THR A 239 6.28 -8.64 -3.15
N ALA A 240 6.11 -9.22 -4.35
CA ALA A 240 5.82 -10.64 -4.53
C ALA A 240 6.52 -11.17 -5.78
N PRO A 241 6.98 -12.45 -5.80
CA PRO A 241 7.46 -13.10 -7.00
C PRO A 241 6.32 -13.49 -7.93
N ILE A 242 6.64 -13.91 -9.14
CA ILE A 242 5.69 -14.38 -10.14
C ILE A 242 5.34 -15.86 -9.88
N TYR A 243 4.04 -16.15 -9.78
CA TYR A 243 3.50 -17.51 -9.68
C TYR A 243 2.57 -17.82 -10.85
N LYS A 244 2.24 -19.12 -11.01
CA LYS A 244 1.26 -19.60 -12.01
C LYS A 244 -0.18 -19.24 -11.64
N SER A 245 -0.47 -19.17 -10.33
CA SER A 245 -1.78 -18.83 -9.80
C SER A 245 -1.85 -17.40 -9.30
N ASP A 246 -3.05 -16.85 -9.26
CA ASP A 246 -3.31 -15.51 -8.73
C ASP A 246 -3.18 -15.49 -7.21
N SER A 247 -2.69 -14.38 -6.68
CA SER A 247 -2.55 -14.10 -5.26
C SER A 247 -3.39 -12.87 -4.87
N LEU A 248 -3.84 -12.81 -3.62
CA LEU A 248 -4.64 -11.69 -3.10
C LEU A 248 -3.91 -10.95 -1.98
N HIS A 249 -3.62 -9.68 -2.22
CA HIS A 249 -3.19 -8.74 -1.20
C HIS A 249 -4.38 -7.85 -0.80
N SER A 250 -4.81 -7.93 0.45
CA SER A 250 -5.93 -7.13 0.96
C SER A 250 -5.63 -6.57 2.34
N ALA A 251 -4.86 -5.49 2.36
CA ALA A 251 -4.45 -4.80 3.56
C ALA A 251 -5.47 -3.76 4.05
N VAL A 252 -5.41 -3.46 5.33
CA VAL A 252 -6.11 -2.32 5.93
C VAL A 252 -5.12 -1.47 6.72
N VAL A 253 -5.12 -0.15 6.46
CA VAL A 253 -4.30 0.83 7.15
C VAL A 253 -5.17 1.89 7.79
N GLU A 254 -5.13 1.96 9.13
CA GLU A 254 -5.84 2.93 9.95
C GLU A 254 -4.84 3.91 10.58
N ILE A 255 -5.08 5.21 10.40
CA ILE A 255 -4.21 6.24 10.99
C ILE A 255 -5.04 7.25 11.76
N VAL A 256 -4.65 7.49 13.01
CA VAL A 256 -5.23 8.53 13.87
C VAL A 256 -4.19 9.63 14.07
N VAL A 257 -4.45 10.80 13.51
CA VAL A 257 -3.58 11.97 13.64
C VAL A 257 -4.26 12.96 14.60
N LYS A 258 -3.77 13.01 15.85
CA LYS A 258 -4.33 13.85 16.89
C LYS A 258 -3.96 15.32 16.68
N LYS A 259 -4.43 16.20 17.56
CA LYS A 259 -4.28 17.65 17.44
C LYS A 259 -2.83 18.08 17.19
N ASN A 260 -2.62 18.91 16.16
CA ASN A 260 -1.32 19.42 15.73
C ASN A 260 -0.26 18.36 15.40
N ALA A 261 -0.61 17.06 15.34
CA ALA A 261 0.31 16.03 14.93
C ALA A 261 0.44 15.97 13.40
N ARG A 262 1.51 15.36 12.93
CA ARG A 262 1.77 15.13 11.51
C ARG A 262 2.19 13.69 11.26
N VAL A 263 1.56 13.07 10.28
CA VAL A 263 1.94 11.74 9.78
C VAL A 263 2.19 11.82 8.29
N ARG A 264 3.34 11.31 7.86
CA ARG A 264 3.63 11.01 6.46
C ARG A 264 3.69 9.50 6.31
N TYR A 265 2.92 8.95 5.37
CA TYR A 265 2.91 7.54 5.06
C TYR A 265 3.29 7.34 3.60
N THR A 266 4.41 6.68 3.36
CA THR A 266 4.92 6.40 2.02
C THR A 266 4.80 4.91 1.71
N THR A 267 4.28 4.55 0.53
CA THR A 267 4.24 3.18 0.05
C THR A 267 4.91 3.07 -1.31
N ILE A 268 5.80 2.10 -1.48
CA ILE A 268 6.27 1.66 -2.79
C ILE A 268 5.83 0.20 -2.96
N GLN A 269 4.92 -0.03 -3.89
CA GLN A 269 4.39 -1.37 -4.17
C GLN A 269 4.86 -1.83 -5.54
N ASN A 270 5.53 -2.98 -5.56
CA ASN A 270 6.02 -3.64 -6.75
C ASN A 270 5.56 -5.10 -6.73
N TRP A 271 4.33 -5.31 -7.19
CA TRP A 271 3.69 -6.60 -7.24
C TRP A 271 3.85 -7.26 -8.60
N SER A 272 3.95 -8.57 -8.63
CA SER A 272 3.91 -9.35 -9.87
C SER A 272 2.51 -9.33 -10.53
N ASN A 273 2.46 -9.64 -11.83
CA ASN A 273 1.24 -9.56 -12.67
C ASN A 273 0.12 -10.54 -12.31
N ASN A 274 0.32 -11.40 -11.30
CA ASN A 274 -0.69 -12.32 -10.79
C ASN A 274 -1.31 -11.85 -9.46
N VAL A 275 -1.03 -10.64 -9.00
CA VAL A 275 -1.52 -10.15 -7.70
C VAL A 275 -2.73 -9.24 -7.88
N TYR A 276 -3.81 -9.54 -7.13
CA TYR A 276 -4.90 -8.61 -6.86
C TYR A 276 -4.54 -7.80 -5.62
N ASN A 277 -4.30 -6.51 -5.79
CA ASN A 277 -3.88 -5.57 -4.74
C ASN A 277 -5.06 -4.68 -4.34
N LEU A 278 -5.80 -5.10 -3.31
CA LEU A 278 -7.07 -4.51 -2.90
C LEU A 278 -6.96 -3.93 -1.48
N VAL A 279 -6.45 -2.71 -1.37
CA VAL A 279 -6.06 -2.08 -0.10
C VAL A 279 -7.04 -0.99 0.31
N THR A 280 -7.46 -1.00 1.58
CA THR A 280 -8.24 0.07 2.18
C THR A 280 -7.38 0.88 3.15
N LYS A 281 -7.14 2.17 2.85
CA LYS A 281 -6.36 3.09 3.69
C LYS A 281 -7.21 4.29 4.10
N ARG A 282 -7.20 4.62 5.38
CA ARG A 282 -7.89 5.81 5.89
C ARG A 282 -7.16 6.44 7.07
N ALA A 283 -7.17 7.76 7.08
CA ALA A 283 -6.70 8.54 8.21
C ALA A 283 -7.79 9.50 8.69
N THR A 284 -7.78 9.78 9.99
CA THR A 284 -8.52 10.88 10.60
C THR A 284 -7.52 11.94 11.05
N ALA A 285 -7.78 13.22 10.73
CA ALA A 285 -6.95 14.35 11.11
C ALA A 285 -7.75 15.30 12.01
N ALA A 286 -7.30 15.45 13.25
CA ALA A 286 -7.88 16.36 14.24
C ALA A 286 -7.48 17.82 14.00
N GLU A 287 -7.82 18.72 14.90
CA GLU A 287 -7.51 20.16 14.82
C GLU A 287 -6.02 20.41 14.55
N GLY A 288 -5.71 21.17 13.50
CA GLY A 288 -4.34 21.53 13.11
C GLY A 288 -3.47 20.37 12.64
N ALA A 289 -4.01 19.14 12.58
CA ALA A 289 -3.25 17.96 12.19
C ALA A 289 -2.97 17.92 10.68
N THR A 290 -1.90 17.24 10.29
CA THR A 290 -1.51 17.06 8.88
C THR A 290 -1.32 15.59 8.58
N MET A 291 -1.99 15.10 7.54
CA MET A 291 -1.82 13.74 7.01
C MET A 291 -1.36 13.76 5.56
N GLU A 292 -0.29 13.02 5.25
CA GLU A 292 0.27 12.93 3.91
C GLU A 292 0.35 11.47 3.45
N TRP A 293 -0.26 11.16 2.30
CA TRP A 293 -0.09 9.88 1.59
C TRP A 293 0.83 10.06 0.40
N ILE A 294 1.88 9.22 0.29
CA ILE A 294 2.75 9.15 -0.88
C ILE A 294 2.73 7.72 -1.38
N ASP A 295 2.16 7.50 -2.56
CA ASP A 295 1.88 6.17 -3.10
C ASP A 295 2.56 5.94 -4.46
N GLY A 296 3.47 4.95 -4.52
CA GLY A 296 3.99 4.37 -5.75
C GLY A 296 3.35 3.01 -6.02
N ASN A 297 2.60 2.88 -7.12
CA ASN A 297 1.88 1.66 -7.50
C ASN A 297 2.42 1.13 -8.82
N ILE A 298 3.16 0.02 -8.76
CA ILE A 298 3.77 -0.63 -9.92
C ILE A 298 3.46 -2.12 -9.85
N GLY A 299 3.29 -2.75 -11.00
CA GLY A 299 2.93 -4.16 -11.06
C GLY A 299 1.45 -4.40 -10.73
N SER A 300 1.13 -5.60 -10.24
CA SER A 300 -0.20 -6.15 -10.00
C SER A 300 -1.01 -6.42 -11.28
N LYS A 301 -1.76 -7.51 -11.30
CA LYS A 301 -2.82 -7.74 -12.28
C LYS A 301 -3.91 -6.67 -12.15
N VAL A 302 -4.32 -6.41 -10.91
CA VAL A 302 -5.30 -5.39 -10.57
C VAL A 302 -4.87 -4.67 -9.29
N THR A 303 -4.90 -3.34 -9.31
CA THR A 303 -4.86 -2.52 -8.09
C THR A 303 -6.18 -1.77 -7.94
N MET A 304 -6.78 -1.85 -6.74
CA MET A 304 -7.86 -0.94 -6.32
C MET A 304 -7.48 -0.34 -4.96
N LYS A 305 -7.03 0.92 -4.98
CA LYS A 305 -6.52 1.60 -3.79
C LYS A 305 -6.88 3.08 -3.80
N TYR A 306 -7.62 3.51 -2.77
CA TYR A 306 -8.14 4.88 -2.65
C TYR A 306 -7.91 5.40 -1.23
N PRO A 307 -6.66 5.78 -0.87
CA PRO A 307 -6.38 6.35 0.44
C PRO A 307 -7.28 7.55 0.72
N SER A 308 -7.82 7.60 1.92
CA SER A 308 -8.76 8.64 2.31
C SER A 308 -8.29 9.39 3.55
N ILE A 309 -8.60 10.70 3.62
CA ILE A 309 -8.35 11.54 4.78
C ILE A 309 -9.66 12.21 5.20
N PHE A 310 -10.04 11.99 6.45
CA PHE A 310 -11.16 12.68 7.09
C PHE A 310 -10.59 13.85 7.90
N LEU A 311 -10.80 15.06 7.41
CA LEU A 311 -10.36 16.32 8.02
C LEU A 311 -11.40 16.74 9.06
N MET A 312 -11.26 16.20 10.28
CA MET A 312 -12.28 16.25 11.32
C MET A 312 -12.19 17.49 12.22
N GLY A 313 -11.00 18.10 12.30
CA GLY A 313 -10.76 19.27 13.13
C GLY A 313 -10.46 20.52 12.32
N GLU A 314 -10.70 21.69 12.91
CA GLU A 314 -10.40 22.99 12.30
C GLU A 314 -8.93 23.09 11.93
N HIS A 315 -8.61 23.67 10.75
CA HIS A 315 -7.27 23.79 10.20
C HIS A 315 -6.54 22.47 9.87
N ALA A 316 -7.22 21.33 9.90
CA ALA A 316 -6.61 20.07 9.47
C ALA A 316 -6.23 20.10 8.00
N LYS A 317 -5.12 19.43 7.66
CA LYS A 317 -4.56 19.37 6.30
C LYS A 317 -4.41 17.94 5.83
N GLY A 318 -4.71 17.71 4.54
CA GLY A 318 -4.57 16.41 3.89
C GLY A 318 -3.87 16.53 2.54
N GLU A 319 -2.87 15.69 2.30
CA GLU A 319 -2.16 15.65 1.03
C GLU A 319 -2.10 14.21 0.50
N THR A 320 -2.25 14.05 -0.81
CA THR A 320 -2.00 12.78 -1.49
C THR A 320 -1.17 13.03 -2.74
N LEU A 321 -0.01 12.38 -2.80
CA LEU A 321 0.83 12.28 -3.99
C LEU A 321 0.83 10.81 -4.43
N SER A 322 0.42 10.54 -5.67
CA SER A 322 0.27 9.18 -6.17
C SER A 322 0.85 9.04 -7.57
N VAL A 323 1.58 7.95 -7.79
CA VAL A 323 1.95 7.49 -9.13
C VAL A 323 1.42 6.07 -9.33
N ALA A 324 0.88 5.81 -10.53
CA ALA A 324 0.46 4.49 -10.96
C ALA A 324 1.05 4.18 -12.34
N PHE A 325 1.69 3.01 -12.47
CA PHE A 325 2.20 2.51 -13.74
C PHE A 325 1.48 1.23 -14.11
N ALA A 326 0.78 1.25 -15.25
CA ALA A 326 0.05 0.10 -15.80
C ALA A 326 0.75 -0.42 -17.06
N GLY A 327 1.35 -1.59 -16.96
CA GLY A 327 1.93 -2.34 -18.09
C GLY A 327 0.94 -3.29 -18.75
N PRO A 328 1.41 -4.17 -19.66
CA PRO A 328 0.57 -5.15 -20.34
C PRO A 328 -0.21 -6.04 -19.37
N GLY A 329 -1.51 -6.20 -19.58
CA GLY A 329 -2.40 -7.03 -18.75
C GLY A 329 -2.73 -6.44 -17.37
N GLN A 330 -2.28 -5.23 -17.05
CA GLN A 330 -2.48 -4.60 -15.75
C GLN A 330 -3.62 -3.57 -15.77
N HIS A 331 -4.39 -3.53 -14.67
CA HIS A 331 -5.38 -2.50 -14.42
C HIS A 331 -5.13 -1.82 -13.08
N GLN A 332 -4.59 -0.61 -13.12
CA GLN A 332 -4.36 0.24 -11.95
C GLN A 332 -5.56 1.20 -11.79
N ASP A 333 -6.52 0.90 -10.92
CA ASP A 333 -7.60 1.82 -10.51
C ASP A 333 -7.24 2.40 -9.14
N ALA A 334 -6.49 3.50 -9.16
CA ALA A 334 -6.00 4.19 -7.97
C ALA A 334 -6.62 5.58 -7.85
N GLY A 335 -6.54 6.18 -6.67
CA GLY A 335 -7.10 7.51 -6.47
C GLY A 335 -6.93 8.01 -5.06
N ALA A 336 -7.75 8.98 -4.66
CA ALA A 336 -7.74 9.50 -3.30
C ALA A 336 -9.10 10.09 -2.91
N LYS A 337 -9.34 10.15 -1.59
CA LYS A 337 -10.56 10.76 -1.05
C LYS A 337 -10.23 11.77 0.03
N MET A 338 -10.80 12.98 -0.09
CA MET A 338 -10.68 14.05 0.89
C MET A 338 -12.05 14.43 1.41
N ILE A 339 -12.27 14.24 2.71
CA ILE A 339 -13.56 14.50 3.36
C ILE A 339 -13.36 15.66 4.36
N HIS A 340 -13.81 16.84 3.98
CA HIS A 340 -13.75 18.02 4.82
C HIS A 340 -14.98 18.07 5.75
N MET A 341 -14.75 17.98 7.05
CA MET A 341 -15.80 17.91 8.08
C MET A 341 -15.78 19.11 9.03
N ALA A 342 -14.70 19.90 9.02
CA ALA A 342 -14.50 21.06 9.89
C ALA A 342 -14.08 22.31 9.09
N PRO A 343 -14.25 23.52 9.67
CA PRO A 343 -13.87 24.76 9.00
C PRO A 343 -12.37 24.89 8.73
N HIS A 344 -12.03 25.72 7.74
CA HIS A 344 -10.64 26.09 7.40
C HIS A 344 -9.72 24.91 7.06
N THR A 345 -10.29 23.76 6.72
CA THR A 345 -9.54 22.57 6.32
C THR A 345 -8.98 22.74 4.90
N GLN A 346 -7.82 22.14 4.66
CA GLN A 346 -7.13 22.21 3.37
C GLN A 346 -6.76 20.83 2.86
N SER A 347 -6.89 20.60 1.55
CA SER A 347 -6.40 19.38 0.96
C SER A 347 -5.83 19.55 -0.45
N SER A 348 -4.90 18.66 -0.79
CA SER A 348 -4.29 18.59 -2.12
C SER A 348 -4.19 17.14 -2.59
N ILE A 349 -4.56 16.90 -3.83
CA ILE A 349 -4.39 15.61 -4.49
C ILE A 349 -3.60 15.83 -5.77
N VAL A 350 -2.44 15.18 -5.89
CA VAL A 350 -1.68 15.10 -7.13
C VAL A 350 -1.55 13.63 -7.52
N SER A 351 -2.17 13.24 -8.62
CA SER A 351 -2.12 11.88 -9.12
C SER A 351 -1.52 11.86 -10.54
N LYS A 352 -0.50 11.03 -10.71
CA LYS A 352 0.12 10.81 -12.01
C LYS A 352 -0.02 9.35 -12.40
N SER A 353 -0.46 9.10 -13.62
CA SER A 353 -0.62 7.74 -14.14
C SER A 353 0.08 7.57 -15.49
N ILE A 354 0.63 6.38 -15.68
CA ILE A 354 1.30 5.98 -16.93
C ILE A 354 0.69 4.68 -17.38
N ALA A 355 0.36 4.58 -18.66
CA ALA A 355 -0.14 3.34 -19.26
C ALA A 355 0.64 2.99 -20.53
N ARG A 356 1.09 1.72 -20.63
CA ARG A 356 1.89 1.17 -21.71
C ARG A 356 1.45 -0.25 -22.08
N GLY A 357 1.63 -0.64 -23.34
CA GLY A 357 1.45 -2.03 -23.81
C GLY A 357 0.02 -2.56 -23.68
N GLY A 358 -0.98 -1.67 -23.76
CA GLY A 358 -2.38 -2.02 -23.52
C GLY A 358 -2.81 -2.00 -22.05
N GLY A 359 -1.93 -1.55 -21.14
CA GLY A 359 -2.26 -1.35 -19.73
C GLY A 359 -3.37 -0.31 -19.55
N ARG A 360 -4.09 -0.42 -18.45
CA ARG A 360 -5.18 0.50 -18.09
C ARG A 360 -4.88 1.19 -16.77
N ALA A 361 -4.85 2.51 -16.77
CA ALA A 361 -4.69 3.32 -15.57
C ALA A 361 -5.95 4.15 -15.33
N GLY A 362 -6.55 4.05 -14.14
CA GLY A 362 -7.73 4.81 -13.73
C GLY A 362 -7.44 5.68 -12.52
N TYR A 363 -7.91 6.93 -12.55
CA TYR A 363 -8.01 7.77 -11.36
C TYR A 363 -9.45 7.83 -10.89
N ARG A 364 -9.67 7.51 -9.61
CA ARG A 364 -10.97 7.62 -8.95
C ARG A 364 -10.84 8.45 -7.69
N GLY A 365 -11.32 9.69 -7.76
CA GLY A 365 -11.20 10.65 -6.67
C GLY A 365 -12.56 11.04 -6.08
N GLU A 366 -12.57 11.33 -4.77
CA GLU A 366 -13.72 11.89 -4.09
C GLU A 366 -13.30 13.09 -3.24
N VAL A 367 -13.95 14.22 -3.44
CA VAL A 367 -13.84 15.38 -2.57
C VAL A 367 -15.22 15.68 -2.03
N ARG A 368 -15.39 15.55 -0.70
CA ARG A 368 -16.64 15.91 -0.03
C ARG A 368 -16.37 17.03 0.96
N VAL A 369 -17.22 18.05 0.93
CA VAL A 369 -17.22 19.17 1.87
C VAL A 369 -18.57 19.17 2.59
N ASP A 370 -18.54 18.80 3.87
CA ASP A 370 -19.76 18.74 4.70
C ASP A 370 -20.26 20.16 5.05
N ALA A 371 -21.51 20.27 5.47
CA ALA A 371 -22.19 21.55 5.70
C ALA A 371 -21.51 22.46 6.76
N ASN A 372 -20.71 21.90 7.64
CA ASN A 372 -19.97 22.65 8.66
C ASN A 372 -18.54 23.01 8.25
N ALA A 373 -18.08 22.57 7.07
CA ALA A 373 -16.70 22.77 6.63
C ALA A 373 -16.50 24.08 5.86
N HIS A 374 -16.91 25.20 6.49
CA HIS A 374 -16.76 26.55 5.98
C HIS A 374 -15.28 26.88 5.67
N HIS A 375 -15.04 27.65 4.61
CA HIS A 375 -13.70 28.08 4.19
C HIS A 375 -12.74 26.91 3.88
N ALA A 376 -13.28 25.73 3.55
CA ALA A 376 -12.47 24.61 3.08
C ALA A 376 -11.82 24.95 1.73
N ALA A 377 -10.59 24.50 1.53
CA ALA A 377 -9.86 24.63 0.27
C ALA A 377 -9.35 23.26 -0.21
N ASN A 378 -9.56 22.97 -1.50
CA ASN A 378 -9.08 21.74 -2.13
C ASN A 378 -8.52 22.03 -3.51
N THR A 379 -7.44 21.31 -3.86
CA THR A 379 -6.90 21.27 -5.21
C THR A 379 -6.70 19.81 -5.62
N VAL A 380 -7.21 19.46 -6.80
CA VAL A 380 -7.01 18.14 -7.41
C VAL A 380 -6.34 18.31 -8.75
N ARG A 381 -5.22 17.62 -8.96
CA ARG A 381 -4.54 17.54 -10.23
C ARG A 381 -4.29 16.08 -10.62
N CYS A 382 -4.84 15.70 -11.77
CA CYS A 382 -4.71 14.34 -12.30
C CYS A 382 -4.07 14.40 -13.68
N ASP A 383 -2.83 13.92 -13.80
CA ASP A 383 -2.11 13.88 -15.06
C ASP A 383 -1.93 12.42 -15.52
N ALA A 384 -2.33 12.10 -16.73
CA ALA A 384 -2.14 10.77 -17.32
C ALA A 384 -1.25 10.86 -18.56
N LEU A 385 -0.29 9.93 -18.66
CA LEU A 385 0.61 9.79 -19.81
C LEU A 385 0.37 8.44 -20.48
N LEU A 386 -0.04 8.48 -21.75
CA LEU A 386 -0.16 7.30 -22.60
C LEU A 386 1.12 7.14 -23.41
N VAL A 387 1.80 6.00 -23.24
CA VAL A 387 3.05 5.70 -23.94
C VAL A 387 2.80 5.24 -25.37
N ASP A 388 1.66 4.60 -25.61
CA ASP A 388 1.26 4.05 -26.91
C ASP A 388 -0.23 4.31 -27.22
N THR A 389 -0.72 3.77 -28.34
CA THR A 389 -2.08 3.99 -28.84
C THR A 389 -3.10 2.95 -28.39
N ILE A 390 -2.66 1.85 -27.76
CA ILE A 390 -3.51 0.74 -27.31
C ILE A 390 -3.79 0.80 -25.81
N SER A 391 -2.99 1.58 -25.07
CA SER A 391 -3.16 1.80 -23.65
C SER A 391 -4.31 2.76 -23.34
N ARG A 392 -4.84 2.66 -22.12
CA ARG A 392 -6.03 3.42 -21.72
C ARG A 392 -5.84 4.14 -20.39
N SER A 393 -6.39 5.36 -20.31
CA SER A 393 -6.54 6.10 -19.05
C SER A 393 -8.00 6.51 -18.85
N ASP A 394 -8.50 6.35 -17.63
CA ASP A 394 -9.86 6.73 -17.22
C ASP A 394 -9.80 7.65 -15.99
N THR A 395 -10.71 8.63 -15.91
CA THR A 395 -10.82 9.54 -14.77
C THR A 395 -12.25 9.61 -14.28
N TYR A 396 -12.45 9.32 -12.97
CA TYR A 396 -13.77 9.27 -12.33
C TYR A 396 -13.79 10.20 -11.10
N PRO A 397 -13.94 11.52 -11.29
CA PRO A 397 -14.04 12.47 -10.19
C PRO A 397 -15.43 12.44 -9.59
N ALA A 398 -15.52 12.50 -8.25
CA ALA A 398 -16.73 12.72 -7.50
C ALA A 398 -16.55 13.94 -6.58
N ILE A 399 -17.44 14.92 -6.67
CA ILE A 399 -17.38 16.16 -5.89
C ILE A 399 -18.75 16.38 -5.26
N ASP A 400 -18.81 16.41 -3.92
CA ASP A 400 -20.03 16.67 -3.12
C ASP A 400 -19.76 17.87 -2.20
N ILE A 401 -20.35 19.01 -2.52
CA ILE A 401 -20.16 20.28 -1.79
C ILE A 401 -21.48 20.67 -1.14
N ARG A 402 -21.48 20.85 0.18
CA ARG A 402 -22.67 21.14 0.96
C ARG A 402 -22.66 22.53 1.63
N VAL A 403 -21.70 23.39 1.29
CA VAL A 403 -21.52 24.75 1.80
C VAL A 403 -20.94 25.64 0.70
N ASP A 404 -21.29 26.93 0.67
CA ASP A 404 -21.03 27.81 -0.48
C ASP A 404 -19.66 28.55 -0.43
N ASP A 405 -19.06 28.74 0.75
CA ASP A 405 -17.89 29.54 0.98
C ASP A 405 -16.56 28.72 0.93
N VAL A 406 -16.36 27.98 -0.15
CA VAL A 406 -15.22 27.08 -0.35
C VAL A 406 -14.43 27.42 -1.60
N GLN A 407 -13.16 26.98 -1.64
CA GLN A 407 -12.29 27.09 -2.80
C GLN A 407 -11.93 25.70 -3.30
N LEU A 408 -12.41 25.35 -4.48
CA LEU A 408 -12.18 24.04 -5.08
C LEU A 408 -11.64 24.17 -6.50
N GLY A 409 -10.55 23.46 -6.78
CA GLY A 409 -9.96 23.35 -8.10
C GLY A 409 -9.79 21.87 -8.50
N HIS A 410 -10.23 21.52 -9.70
CA HIS A 410 -9.96 20.21 -10.27
C HIS A 410 -9.45 20.36 -11.72
N GLU A 411 -8.26 19.86 -11.95
CA GLU A 411 -7.62 19.82 -13.26
C GLU A 411 -7.29 18.37 -13.62
N ALA A 412 -7.64 17.93 -14.81
CA ALA A 412 -7.28 16.62 -15.33
C ALA A 412 -6.70 16.75 -16.73
N THR A 413 -5.55 16.14 -16.97
CA THR A 413 -4.89 16.12 -18.28
C THR A 413 -4.62 14.70 -18.70
N VAL A 414 -4.80 14.41 -19.99
CA VAL A 414 -4.36 13.16 -20.62
C VAL A 414 -3.50 13.52 -21.82
N SER A 415 -2.26 13.09 -21.80
CA SER A 415 -1.30 13.35 -22.88
C SER A 415 -0.72 12.05 -23.41
N LYS A 416 -0.26 12.08 -24.66
CA LYS A 416 0.64 11.08 -25.23
C LYS A 416 2.08 11.56 -25.10
N VAL A 417 3.01 10.62 -25.14
CA VAL A 417 4.43 10.98 -25.27
C VAL A 417 4.62 11.81 -26.55
N SER A 418 5.29 12.96 -26.41
CA SER A 418 5.53 13.86 -27.50
C SER A 418 6.52 13.26 -28.52
N GLU A 419 6.08 13.04 -29.73
CA GLU A 419 6.94 12.58 -30.85
C GLU A 419 8.10 13.56 -31.10
N GLU A 420 7.89 14.86 -30.91
CA GLU A 420 8.92 15.88 -31.07
C GLU A 420 10.00 15.79 -30.01
N GLN A 421 9.60 15.56 -28.75
CA GLN A 421 10.56 15.33 -27.62
C GLN A 421 11.34 14.05 -27.84
N LEU A 422 10.66 12.97 -28.26
CA LEU A 422 11.29 11.70 -28.55
C LEU A 422 12.30 11.84 -29.69
N PHE A 423 11.88 12.43 -30.80
CA PHE A 423 12.77 12.71 -31.93
C PHE A 423 13.98 13.57 -31.53
N TYR A 424 13.77 14.60 -30.70
CA TYR A 424 14.84 15.48 -30.25
C TYR A 424 15.92 14.71 -29.47
N LEU A 425 15.53 13.79 -28.60
CA LEU A 425 16.44 12.94 -27.82
C LEU A 425 17.15 11.93 -28.73
N MET A 426 16.42 11.26 -29.60
CA MET A 426 16.97 10.28 -30.55
C MET A 426 17.94 10.92 -31.54
N ALA A 427 17.67 12.15 -32.00
CA ALA A 427 18.59 12.90 -32.85
C ALA A 427 19.93 13.24 -32.19
N ARG A 428 20.06 13.07 -30.90
CA ARG A 428 21.30 13.20 -30.10
C ARG A 428 21.98 11.86 -29.81
N GLY A 429 21.50 10.79 -30.42
CA GLY A 429 22.08 9.47 -30.33
C GLY A 429 21.59 8.65 -29.10
N ILE A 430 20.52 9.10 -28.42
CA ILE A 430 19.88 8.34 -27.36
C ILE A 430 18.98 7.28 -28.01
N PRO A 431 19.10 5.99 -27.65
CA PRO A 431 18.18 4.94 -28.11
C PRO A 431 16.72 5.27 -27.76
N GLU A 432 15.78 4.80 -28.57
CA GLU A 432 14.35 5.13 -28.41
C GLU A 432 13.82 4.75 -27.03
N ASP A 433 14.13 3.54 -26.54
CA ASP A 433 13.68 3.05 -25.23
C ASP A 433 14.21 3.90 -24.09
N GLU A 434 15.48 4.31 -24.16
CA GLU A 434 16.10 5.18 -23.16
C GLU A 434 15.50 6.59 -23.21
N ALA A 435 15.28 7.14 -24.41
CA ALA A 435 14.62 8.44 -24.59
C ALA A 435 13.20 8.43 -24.04
N MET A 436 12.46 7.35 -24.27
CA MET A 436 11.12 7.15 -23.71
C MET A 436 11.16 7.09 -22.18
N ALA A 437 12.07 6.31 -21.60
CA ALA A 437 12.25 6.22 -20.15
C ALA A 437 12.62 7.57 -19.52
N MET A 438 13.42 8.39 -20.21
CA MET A 438 13.75 9.75 -19.76
C MET A 438 12.52 10.66 -19.69
N ILE A 439 11.63 10.60 -20.70
CA ILE A 439 10.38 11.39 -20.73
C ILE A 439 9.46 10.96 -19.59
N VAL A 440 9.31 9.66 -19.39
CA VAL A 440 8.47 9.09 -18.30
C VAL A 440 9.03 9.46 -16.92
N ARG A 441 10.35 9.36 -16.70
CA ARG A 441 10.99 9.81 -15.45
C ARG A 441 10.76 11.30 -15.19
N GLY A 442 10.89 12.14 -16.21
CA GLY A 442 10.58 13.57 -16.10
C GLY A 442 9.12 13.85 -15.71
N PHE A 443 8.19 13.02 -16.20
CA PHE A 443 6.77 13.16 -15.85
C PHE A 443 6.49 12.86 -14.36
N ILE A 444 7.17 11.88 -13.75
CA ILE A 444 6.97 11.49 -12.35
C ILE A 444 7.90 12.20 -11.35
N GLU A 445 8.91 12.93 -11.84
CA GLU A 445 9.94 13.56 -11.03
C GLU A 445 9.41 14.36 -9.83
N PRO A 446 8.30 15.13 -9.92
CA PRO A 446 7.75 15.83 -8.76
C PRO A 446 7.39 14.92 -7.59
N ILE A 447 6.99 13.67 -7.85
CA ILE A 447 6.68 12.69 -6.81
C ILE A 447 7.96 12.01 -6.32
N ALA A 448 8.87 11.67 -7.22
CA ALA A 448 10.14 11.05 -6.87
C ALA A 448 10.98 11.93 -5.92
N ARG A 449 10.88 13.25 -6.03
CA ARG A 449 11.56 14.20 -5.13
C ARG A 449 11.07 14.16 -3.68
N GLU A 450 9.84 13.73 -3.44
CA GLU A 450 9.24 13.63 -2.10
C GLU A 450 9.62 12.32 -1.39
N LEU A 451 10.22 11.38 -2.12
CA LEU A 451 10.68 10.11 -1.57
C LEU A 451 12.08 10.25 -0.96
N PRO A 452 12.42 9.49 0.09
CA PRO A 452 13.81 9.27 0.47
C PRO A 452 14.61 8.76 -0.73
N MET A 453 15.90 9.08 -0.76
CA MET A 453 16.74 8.86 -1.95
C MET A 453 16.73 7.40 -2.44
N GLU A 454 16.76 6.44 -1.52
CA GLU A 454 16.77 5.01 -1.82
C GLU A 454 15.47 4.60 -2.54
N TYR A 455 14.33 5.08 -2.07
CA TYR A 455 13.02 4.80 -2.65
C TYR A 455 12.79 5.54 -3.96
N ALA A 456 13.35 6.76 -4.10
CA ALA A 456 13.33 7.48 -5.37
C ALA A 456 14.14 6.75 -6.44
N MET A 457 15.30 6.18 -6.08
CA MET A 457 16.12 5.37 -6.98
C MET A 457 15.41 4.08 -7.35
N GLU A 458 14.80 3.38 -6.37
CA GLU A 458 14.02 2.18 -6.62
C GLU A 458 12.84 2.46 -7.56
N LEU A 459 12.03 3.49 -7.29
CA LEU A 459 10.91 3.88 -8.13
C LEU A 459 11.36 4.16 -9.57
N ASN A 460 12.45 4.92 -9.74
CA ASN A 460 12.97 5.23 -11.07
C ASN A 460 13.46 3.97 -11.81
N LYS A 461 14.14 3.06 -11.11
CA LYS A 461 14.60 1.78 -11.68
C LYS A 461 13.42 0.89 -12.08
N LEU A 462 12.40 0.79 -11.24
CA LEU A 462 11.19 0.01 -11.54
C LEU A 462 10.45 0.53 -12.78
N ILE A 463 10.37 1.86 -12.93
CA ILE A 463 9.77 2.45 -14.12
C ILE A 463 10.63 2.19 -15.37
N GLU A 464 11.94 2.28 -15.26
CA GLU A 464 12.86 1.97 -16.35
C GLU A 464 12.69 0.51 -16.81
N MET A 465 12.70 -0.44 -15.87
CA MET A 465 12.43 -1.86 -16.15
C MET A 465 11.03 -2.06 -16.76
N GLY A 466 10.01 -1.35 -16.25
CA GLY A 466 8.67 -1.35 -16.83
C GLY A 466 8.62 -0.83 -18.26
N MET A 467 9.47 0.13 -18.59
CA MET A 467 9.63 0.64 -19.96
C MET A 467 10.33 -0.36 -20.87
N GLU A 468 11.24 -1.18 -20.37
CA GLU A 468 11.92 -2.26 -21.12
C GLU A 468 11.04 -3.51 -21.26
N GLY A 469 9.91 -3.60 -20.56
CA GLY A 469 9.02 -4.77 -20.54
C GLY A 469 9.47 -5.88 -19.60
N SER A 470 10.38 -5.60 -18.67
CA SER A 470 10.98 -6.57 -17.74
C SER A 470 10.39 -6.53 -16.32
N VAL A 471 9.34 -5.74 -16.08
CA VAL A 471 8.66 -5.63 -14.77
C VAL A 471 7.22 -6.11 -14.86
N GLY A 472 6.84 -6.99 -13.94
CA GLY A 472 5.50 -7.52 -13.76
C GLY A 472 5.49 -9.00 -13.55
#